data_b0219ec569d1d7c13fda330f8a265241
#
_entry.id   b0219ec569d1d7c13fda330f8a265241
#
_cell.length_a   1.000
_cell.length_b   1.000
_cell.length_c   1.000
_cell.angle_alpha   90.00
_cell.angle_beta   90.00
_cell.angle_gamma   90.00
#
_symmetry.space_group_name_H-M   'P 1'
#
loop_
_entity.id
_entity.type
_entity.pdbx_description
1 polymer ?
#
loop_
_entity_poly.entity_id
_entity_poly.type
_entity_poly.pdbx_seq_one_letter_code
_entity_poly.pdbx_strand_id
1 'polypeptide(L)'
;MGLSYWSTHLIACYAKNNSLGETLTLGRQNITIPKRFREKLSSNHELQSAMLSGFCEPLLVKLGATSVNSLDVSDYESCDLTLDLSQPVPKEYWNRFDTVLDYGTSEHIFNFPQVLSNIFMMLKNGGAYNFCLPVTGWCDHGLYQFSPNMFTSIAASGYFDLKYLFMQGGNVQSRVYAAKGFVGLRSIELLS
;
A
#
# COMPACT_ATOMS: atom_id res chain seq x y z
N MET A 1 7.73 8.39 4.62
CA MET A 1 7.78 6.97 4.29
C MET A 1 7.81 6.78 2.79
N GLY A 2 8.05 5.59 2.25
CA GLY A 2 8.16 5.51 0.82
C GLY A 2 8.40 4.11 0.25
N LEU A 3 8.33 4.02 -1.06
CA LEU A 3 8.57 2.80 -1.80
C LEU A 3 10.06 2.44 -1.77
N SER A 4 10.37 1.35 -1.08
CA SER A 4 11.69 0.72 -1.09
C SER A 4 11.87 -0.16 -2.34
N TYR A 5 13.08 -0.69 -2.54
CA TYR A 5 13.36 -1.69 -3.58
C TYR A 5 12.36 -2.85 -3.55
N TRP A 6 12.15 -3.47 -2.39
CA TRP A 6 11.27 -4.63 -2.27
C TRP A 6 9.80 -4.29 -2.47
N SER A 7 9.35 -3.14 -1.97
CA SER A 7 7.97 -2.67 -2.20
C SER A 7 7.70 -2.47 -3.68
N THR A 8 8.60 -1.77 -4.37
CA THR A 8 8.51 -1.54 -5.82
C THR A 8 8.55 -2.84 -6.60
N HIS A 9 9.42 -3.77 -6.21
CA HIS A 9 9.51 -5.08 -6.85
C HIS A 9 8.19 -5.86 -6.75
N LEU A 10 7.56 -5.87 -5.57
CA LEU A 10 6.29 -6.55 -5.37
C LEU A 10 5.15 -5.90 -6.18
N ILE A 11 5.08 -4.57 -6.22
CA ILE A 11 4.09 -3.86 -7.06
C ILE A 11 4.32 -4.21 -8.53
N ALA A 12 5.58 -4.19 -9.01
CA ALA A 12 5.91 -4.54 -10.38
C ALA A 12 5.58 -6.00 -10.71
N CYS A 13 5.78 -6.93 -9.78
CA CYS A 13 5.39 -8.33 -9.96
C CYS A 13 3.86 -8.48 -10.03
N TYR A 14 3.12 -7.76 -9.20
CA TYR A 14 1.66 -7.76 -9.25
C TYR A 14 1.16 -7.18 -10.58
N ALA A 15 1.69 -6.05 -11.01
CA ALA A 15 1.29 -5.34 -12.21
C ALA A 15 1.54 -6.11 -13.52
N LYS A 16 2.39 -7.15 -13.51
CA LYS A 16 2.60 -8.02 -14.69
C LYS A 16 1.35 -8.80 -15.11
N ASN A 17 0.52 -9.16 -14.14
CA ASN A 17 -0.65 -10.02 -14.38
C ASN A 17 -1.97 -9.38 -13.96
N ASN A 18 -1.92 -8.18 -13.37
CA ASN A 18 -3.09 -7.47 -12.86
C ASN A 18 -2.99 -6.00 -13.22
N SER A 19 -4.12 -5.35 -13.45
CA SER A 19 -4.16 -3.90 -13.60
C SER A 19 -4.03 -3.24 -12.23
N LEU A 20 -3.26 -2.17 -12.14
CA LEU A 20 -3.28 -1.29 -10.97
C LEU A 20 -4.52 -0.38 -10.99
N GLY A 21 -5.07 -0.08 -12.18
CA GLY A 21 -6.28 0.72 -12.36
C GLY A 21 -6.20 2.09 -11.69
N GLU A 22 -7.32 2.55 -11.16
CA GLU A 22 -7.37 3.74 -10.30
C GLU A 22 -6.73 3.41 -8.95
N THR A 23 -5.57 3.97 -8.71
CA THR A 23 -4.73 3.65 -7.55
C THR A 23 -4.79 4.76 -6.51
N LEU A 24 -4.96 4.38 -5.25
CA LEU A 24 -4.83 5.27 -4.09
C LEU A 24 -3.58 4.91 -3.29
N THR A 25 -2.79 5.90 -2.89
CA THR A 25 -1.73 5.72 -1.89
C THR A 25 -2.15 6.34 -0.56
N LEU A 26 -1.98 5.59 0.53
CA LEU A 26 -2.11 6.14 1.88
C LEU A 26 -0.79 6.83 2.23
N GLY A 27 -0.87 8.14 2.47
CA GLY A 27 0.28 9.03 2.44
C GLY A 27 0.83 9.21 1.01
N ARG A 28 1.40 10.37 0.70
CA ARG A 28 2.11 10.58 -0.54
C ARG A 28 3.47 9.92 -0.48
N GLN A 29 3.66 8.86 -1.26
CA GLN A 29 4.79 7.94 -1.10
C GLN A 29 6.03 8.41 -1.89
N ASN A 30 7.13 8.64 -1.18
CA ASN A 30 8.44 8.90 -1.77
C ASN A 30 9.08 7.62 -2.33
N ILE A 31 9.96 7.74 -3.31
CA ILE A 31 10.76 6.62 -3.81
C ILE A 31 12.14 6.65 -3.15
N THR A 32 12.46 5.62 -2.36
CA THR A 32 13.71 5.48 -1.63
C THR A 32 14.57 4.31 -2.13
N ILE A 33 14.77 4.23 -3.46
CA ILE A 33 15.52 3.13 -4.08
C ILE A 33 16.94 3.59 -4.41
N PRO A 34 17.98 3.05 -3.77
CA PRO A 34 19.36 3.34 -4.12
C PRO A 34 19.68 3.01 -5.58
N LYS A 35 20.52 3.80 -6.26
CA LYS A 35 20.89 3.65 -7.68
C LYS A 35 21.21 2.21 -8.07
N ARG A 36 22.06 1.52 -7.28
CA ARG A 36 22.47 0.12 -7.51
C ARG A 36 21.31 -0.89 -7.58
N PHE A 37 20.14 -0.54 -7.05
CA PHE A 37 18.96 -1.42 -7.07
C PHE A 37 17.97 -1.04 -8.16
N ARG A 38 18.01 0.20 -8.70
CA ARG A 38 17.12 0.61 -9.79
C ARG A 38 17.38 -0.19 -11.07
N GLU A 39 18.65 -0.40 -11.41
CA GLU A 39 19.08 -1.20 -12.55
C GLU A 39 18.64 -2.68 -12.42
N LYS A 40 18.59 -3.20 -11.18
CA LYS A 40 18.09 -4.55 -10.90
C LYS A 40 16.58 -4.69 -11.04
N LEU A 41 15.82 -3.61 -10.81
CA LEU A 41 14.36 -3.61 -10.96
C LEU A 41 13.93 -3.60 -12.41
N SER A 42 14.63 -2.87 -13.25
CA SER A 42 14.33 -2.79 -14.68
C SER A 42 15.52 -2.27 -15.46
N SER A 43 15.73 -2.82 -16.65
CA SER A 43 16.60 -2.27 -17.68
C SER A 43 15.93 -1.16 -18.50
N ASN A 44 14.64 -0.92 -18.32
CA ASN A 44 13.87 0.11 -19.03
C ASN A 44 14.22 1.49 -18.47
N HIS A 45 14.77 2.35 -19.32
CA HIS A 45 15.17 3.71 -18.95
C HIS A 45 14.03 4.61 -18.48
N GLU A 46 12.81 4.41 -19.00
CA GLU A 46 11.65 5.20 -18.58
C GLU A 46 11.22 4.84 -17.15
N LEU A 47 11.25 3.54 -16.80
CA LEU A 47 10.99 3.10 -15.42
C LEU A 47 12.08 3.60 -14.46
N GLN A 48 13.36 3.54 -14.90
CA GLN A 48 14.45 4.09 -14.09
C GLN A 48 14.30 5.58 -13.86
N SER A 49 13.90 6.35 -14.91
CA SER A 49 13.60 7.78 -14.79
C SER A 49 12.43 8.07 -13.85
N ALA A 50 11.36 7.28 -13.95
CA ALA A 50 10.22 7.41 -13.04
C ALA A 50 10.59 7.14 -11.57
N MET A 51 11.57 6.26 -11.30
CA MET A 51 12.11 6.04 -9.96
C MET A 51 12.95 7.22 -9.42
N LEU A 52 13.22 8.24 -10.23
CA LEU A 52 13.95 9.44 -9.85
C LEU A 52 13.03 10.64 -9.59
N SER A 53 11.74 10.51 -9.82
CA SER A 53 10.77 11.63 -9.75
C SER A 53 10.53 12.17 -8.33
N GLY A 54 11.05 11.49 -7.31
CA GLY A 54 10.82 11.83 -5.90
C GLY A 54 9.59 11.11 -5.36
N PHE A 55 8.41 11.37 -5.87
CA PHE A 55 7.16 10.68 -5.50
C PHE A 55 6.82 9.53 -6.44
N CYS A 56 5.95 8.62 -5.97
CA CYS A 56 5.72 7.34 -6.65
C CYS A 56 4.73 7.41 -7.83
N GLU A 57 3.98 8.49 -7.99
CA GLU A 57 2.90 8.59 -8.98
C GLU A 57 3.40 8.29 -10.42
N PRO A 58 4.51 8.90 -10.91
CA PRO A 58 5.02 8.60 -12.24
C PRO A 58 5.43 7.14 -12.42
N LEU A 59 5.97 6.52 -11.37
CA LEU A 59 6.34 5.12 -11.38
C LEU A 59 5.10 4.22 -11.47
N LEU A 60 4.07 4.48 -10.68
CA LEU A 60 2.83 3.69 -10.69
C LEU A 60 2.10 3.79 -12.03
N VAL A 61 2.07 4.96 -12.65
CA VAL A 61 1.54 5.13 -14.02
C VAL A 61 2.34 4.29 -15.03
N LYS A 62 3.67 4.28 -14.95
CA LYS A 62 4.51 3.43 -15.82
C LYS A 62 4.33 1.93 -15.54
N LEU A 63 3.87 1.55 -14.35
CA LEU A 63 3.51 0.18 -13.98
C LEU A 63 2.06 -0.18 -14.34
N GLY A 64 1.31 0.73 -14.97
CA GLY A 64 -0.03 0.45 -15.51
C GLY A 64 -1.19 0.98 -14.67
N ALA A 65 -0.94 1.89 -13.71
CA ALA A 65 -2.02 2.64 -13.09
C ALA A 65 -2.65 3.60 -14.12
N THR A 66 -3.97 3.65 -14.18
CA THR A 66 -4.71 4.59 -15.05
C THR A 66 -4.76 5.99 -14.45
N SER A 67 -4.81 6.05 -13.12
CA SER A 67 -4.65 7.28 -12.33
C SER A 67 -4.06 6.93 -10.97
N VAL A 68 -3.40 7.89 -10.35
CA VAL A 68 -2.87 7.76 -8.98
C VAL A 68 -3.31 8.95 -8.18
N ASN A 69 -3.97 8.70 -7.06
CA ASN A 69 -4.30 9.69 -6.06
C ASN A 69 -3.53 9.39 -4.78
N SER A 70 -3.11 10.43 -4.08
CA SER A 70 -2.53 10.34 -2.75
C SER A 70 -3.51 10.86 -1.70
N LEU A 71 -3.58 10.21 -0.54
CA LEU A 71 -4.43 10.59 0.57
C LEU A 71 -3.59 10.80 1.82
N ASP A 72 -3.76 11.93 2.48
CA ASP A 72 -3.11 12.23 3.76
C ASP A 72 -4.07 12.98 4.68
N VAL A 73 -3.74 13.08 5.97
CA VAL A 73 -4.50 13.87 6.94
C VAL A 73 -4.26 15.38 6.76
N SER A 74 -3.20 15.76 6.06
CA SER A 74 -2.83 17.15 5.78
C SER A 74 -2.39 17.31 4.32
N ASP A 75 -2.39 18.54 3.85
CA ASP A 75 -1.92 18.92 2.51
C ASP A 75 -0.42 19.22 2.45
N TYR A 76 0.33 18.93 3.52
CA TYR A 76 1.75 19.27 3.65
C TYR A 76 2.61 18.79 2.47
N GLU A 77 2.38 17.59 1.96
CA GLU A 77 3.06 17.03 0.79
C GLU A 77 2.25 17.23 -0.51
N SER A 78 1.27 18.11 -0.51
CA SER A 78 0.36 18.37 -1.65
C SER A 78 -0.33 17.10 -2.13
N CYS A 79 -0.98 16.37 -1.21
CA CYS A 79 -1.76 15.20 -1.53
C CYS A 79 -3.06 15.57 -2.29
N ASP A 80 -3.61 14.62 -3.03
CA ASP A 80 -4.83 14.84 -3.82
C ASP A 80 -6.09 14.84 -2.95
N LEU A 81 -6.09 14.08 -1.86
CA LEU A 81 -7.21 13.92 -0.93
C LEU A 81 -6.74 14.17 0.50
N THR A 82 -7.34 15.16 1.15
CA THR A 82 -7.09 15.44 2.58
C THR A 82 -8.21 14.84 3.40
N LEU A 83 -7.96 13.68 4.05
CA LEU A 83 -8.94 12.94 4.85
C LEU A 83 -8.29 12.35 6.10
N ASP A 84 -8.99 12.42 7.22
CA ASP A 84 -8.61 11.72 8.44
C ASP A 84 -9.14 10.29 8.42
N LEU A 85 -8.25 9.34 8.16
CA LEU A 85 -8.58 7.91 8.13
C LEU A 85 -8.95 7.32 9.50
N SER A 86 -8.79 8.06 10.61
CA SER A 86 -9.32 7.65 11.91
C SER A 86 -10.85 7.76 11.99
N GLN A 87 -11.48 8.46 11.04
CA GLN A 87 -12.91 8.68 10.88
C GLN A 87 -13.44 7.93 9.65
N PRO A 88 -14.75 7.62 9.58
CA PRO A 88 -15.35 7.03 8.38
C PRO A 88 -15.16 7.92 7.15
N VAL A 89 -14.69 7.35 6.05
CA VAL A 89 -14.55 8.08 4.78
C VAL A 89 -15.92 8.41 4.18
N PRO A 90 -16.08 9.59 3.54
CA PRO A 90 -17.31 9.96 2.84
C PRO A 90 -17.70 8.95 1.76
N LYS A 91 -19.02 8.78 1.56
CA LYS A 91 -19.56 7.79 0.60
C LYS A 91 -19.12 8.02 -0.85
N GLU A 92 -18.75 9.24 -1.20
CA GLU A 92 -18.24 9.61 -2.53
C GLU A 92 -16.92 8.90 -2.90
N TYR A 93 -16.19 8.37 -1.89
CA TYR A 93 -14.97 7.61 -2.09
C TYR A 93 -15.19 6.08 -2.09
N TRP A 94 -16.42 5.61 -1.84
CA TRP A 94 -16.72 4.19 -1.83
C TRP A 94 -16.67 3.57 -3.22
N ASN A 95 -16.17 2.34 -3.32
CA ASN A 95 -16.05 1.57 -4.58
C ASN A 95 -15.34 2.37 -5.70
N ARG A 96 -14.34 3.15 -5.34
CA ARG A 96 -13.67 4.06 -6.29
C ARG A 96 -12.37 3.52 -6.83
N PHE A 97 -11.58 2.83 -6.00
CA PHE A 97 -10.21 2.47 -6.35
C PHE A 97 -10.07 0.98 -6.68
N ASP A 98 -9.29 0.68 -7.73
CA ASP A 98 -8.91 -0.69 -8.08
C ASP A 98 -7.79 -1.20 -7.19
N THR A 99 -6.90 -0.29 -6.74
CA THR A 99 -5.77 -0.62 -5.88
C THR A 99 -5.60 0.43 -4.79
N VAL A 100 -5.40 -0.02 -3.55
CA VAL A 100 -4.97 0.82 -2.42
C VAL A 100 -3.58 0.35 -1.97
N LEU A 101 -2.64 1.30 -1.87
CA LEU A 101 -1.25 1.07 -1.46
C LEU A 101 -0.99 1.72 -0.09
N ASP A 102 -0.56 0.91 0.88
CA ASP A 102 -0.22 1.34 2.23
C ASP A 102 1.23 0.94 2.56
N TYR A 103 2.11 1.89 2.45
CA TYR A 103 3.53 1.67 2.68
C TYR A 103 4.05 2.48 3.86
N GLY A 104 3.47 2.18 5.02
CA GLY A 104 3.89 2.75 6.28
C GLY A 104 3.05 3.94 6.74
N THR A 105 1.75 3.94 6.50
CA THR A 105 0.81 4.97 6.99
C THR A 105 -0.05 4.47 8.13
N SER A 106 -0.63 3.29 7.99
CA SER A 106 -1.62 2.77 8.95
C SER A 106 -1.06 2.54 10.35
N GLU A 107 0.23 2.26 10.49
CA GLU A 107 0.86 2.09 11.80
C GLU A 107 0.91 3.37 12.64
N HIS A 108 0.68 4.52 12.04
CA HIS A 108 0.66 5.82 12.71
C HIS A 108 -0.74 6.27 13.13
N ILE A 109 -1.79 5.54 12.75
CA ILE A 109 -3.18 5.91 13.02
C ILE A 109 -3.75 5.04 14.12
N PHE A 110 -4.10 5.67 15.27
CA PHE A 110 -4.55 4.94 16.45
C PHE A 110 -5.81 4.10 16.20
N ASN A 111 -6.77 4.59 15.43
CA ASN A 111 -8.01 3.87 15.10
C ASN A 111 -7.80 2.95 13.88
N PHE A 112 -6.84 2.03 13.94
CA PHE A 112 -6.53 1.11 12.83
C PHE A 112 -7.72 0.29 12.32
N PRO A 113 -8.66 -0.21 13.15
CA PRO A 113 -9.86 -0.87 12.65
C PRO A 113 -10.67 0.00 11.69
N GLN A 114 -10.77 1.31 11.96
CA GLN A 114 -11.44 2.25 11.06
C GLN A 114 -10.65 2.46 9.76
N VAL A 115 -9.31 2.55 9.84
CA VAL A 115 -8.46 2.62 8.64
C VAL A 115 -8.72 1.43 7.74
N LEU A 116 -8.75 0.22 8.30
CA LEU A 116 -8.99 -1.00 7.54
C LEU A 116 -10.40 -1.00 6.92
N SER A 117 -11.42 -0.59 7.68
CA SER A 117 -12.78 -0.42 7.18
C SER A 117 -12.82 0.57 6.01
N ASN A 118 -12.17 1.72 6.14
CA ASN A 118 -12.10 2.74 5.10
C ASN A 118 -11.45 2.21 3.82
N ILE A 119 -10.33 1.50 3.94
CA ILE A 119 -9.65 0.87 2.80
C ILE A 119 -10.62 -0.04 2.04
N PHE A 120 -11.38 -0.85 2.77
CA PHE A 120 -12.34 -1.78 2.16
C PHE A 120 -13.51 -1.07 1.51
N MET A 121 -14.02 -0.02 2.13
CA MET A 121 -15.10 0.78 1.54
C MET A 121 -14.63 1.51 0.27
N MET A 122 -13.40 1.99 0.24
CA MET A 122 -12.82 2.69 -0.91
C MET A 122 -12.47 1.77 -2.08
N LEU A 123 -12.19 0.49 -1.82
CA LEU A 123 -11.88 -0.49 -2.87
C LEU A 123 -13.11 -0.90 -3.64
N LYS A 124 -12.97 -1.04 -4.96
CA LYS A 124 -13.95 -1.71 -5.84
C LYS A 124 -14.02 -3.20 -5.51
N ASN A 125 -15.13 -3.84 -5.86
CA ASN A 125 -15.22 -5.29 -5.83
C ASN A 125 -14.13 -5.90 -6.72
N GLY A 126 -13.36 -6.83 -6.17
CA GLY A 126 -12.20 -7.41 -6.83
C GLY A 126 -10.93 -6.54 -6.78
N GLY A 127 -11.01 -5.38 -6.16
CA GLY A 127 -9.87 -4.50 -5.94
C GLY A 127 -8.82 -5.10 -4.99
N ALA A 128 -7.62 -4.53 -4.98
CA ALA A 128 -6.49 -5.04 -4.22
C ALA A 128 -5.98 -4.05 -3.17
N TYR A 129 -5.78 -4.51 -1.94
CA TYR A 129 -5.02 -3.81 -0.92
C TYR A 129 -3.61 -4.38 -0.84
N ASN A 130 -2.63 -3.53 -1.09
CA ASN A 130 -1.22 -3.87 -1.05
C ASN A 130 -0.54 -3.05 0.04
N PHE A 131 0.15 -3.72 0.96
CA PHE A 131 0.70 -3.07 2.13
C PHE A 131 2.13 -3.51 2.44
N CYS A 132 2.84 -2.63 3.15
CA CYS A 132 4.11 -2.93 3.80
C CYS A 132 4.12 -2.25 5.16
N LEU A 133 3.87 -3.03 6.21
CA LEU A 133 3.66 -2.56 7.57
C LEU A 133 4.67 -3.19 8.52
N PRO A 134 5.05 -2.50 9.62
CA PRO A 134 6.02 -3.01 10.57
C PRO A 134 5.46 -4.20 11.35
N VAL A 135 6.28 -5.25 11.53
CA VAL A 135 5.93 -6.44 12.31
C VAL A 135 6.64 -6.43 13.66
N THR A 136 7.97 -6.25 13.67
CA THR A 136 8.78 -6.23 14.88
C THR A 136 10.09 -5.48 14.65
N GLY A 137 10.74 -5.03 15.72
CA GLY A 137 12.02 -4.33 15.65
C GLY A 137 11.95 -2.86 15.23
N TRP A 138 10.74 -2.29 15.14
CA TRP A 138 10.47 -0.89 14.81
C TRP A 138 10.00 -0.10 16.05
N CYS A 139 10.67 -0.29 17.18
CA CYS A 139 10.35 0.48 18.38
C CYS A 139 10.39 1.98 18.06
N ASP A 140 9.41 2.72 18.57
CA ASP A 140 9.25 4.17 18.42
C ASP A 140 9.04 4.68 16.98
N HIS A 141 8.80 3.76 16.01
CA HIS A 141 8.51 4.16 14.62
C HIS A 141 7.05 4.57 14.42
N GLY A 142 6.12 3.86 15.02
CA GLY A 142 4.68 4.09 14.91
C GLY A 142 3.95 3.58 16.14
N LEU A 143 2.63 3.74 16.16
CA LEU A 143 1.78 3.27 17.25
C LEU A 143 1.62 1.75 17.24
N TYR A 144 1.73 1.13 16.06
CA TYR A 144 1.48 -0.30 15.87
C TYR A 144 2.66 -1.03 15.25
N GLN A 145 2.83 -2.27 15.70
CA GLN A 145 3.56 -3.32 15.03
C GLN A 145 2.59 -4.49 14.83
N PHE A 146 2.39 -4.88 13.57
CA PHE A 146 1.30 -5.79 13.19
C PHE A 146 1.76 -7.24 13.19
N SER A 147 1.01 -8.10 13.86
CA SER A 147 1.22 -9.54 13.73
C SER A 147 0.80 -10.02 12.34
N PRO A 148 1.63 -10.85 11.65
CA PRO A 148 1.21 -11.48 10.40
C PRO A 148 -0.08 -12.29 10.53
N ASN A 149 -0.33 -12.86 11.72
CA ASN A 149 -1.55 -13.61 12.01
C ASN A 149 -2.83 -12.75 11.92
N MET A 150 -2.73 -11.44 12.12
CA MET A 150 -3.87 -10.53 11.92
C MET A 150 -4.38 -10.60 10.48
N PHE A 151 -3.49 -10.52 9.48
CA PHE A 151 -3.87 -10.57 8.07
C PHE A 151 -4.40 -11.93 7.63
N THR A 152 -3.84 -13.02 8.15
CA THR A 152 -4.37 -14.37 7.90
C THR A 152 -5.75 -14.57 8.55
N SER A 153 -5.98 -13.99 9.71
CA SER A 153 -7.30 -14.03 10.39
C SER A 153 -8.35 -13.20 9.64
N ILE A 154 -7.97 -12.03 9.14
CA ILE A 154 -8.86 -11.21 8.29
C ILE A 154 -9.22 -11.99 7.02
N ALA A 155 -8.25 -12.64 6.37
CA ALA A 155 -8.52 -13.47 5.19
C ALA A 155 -9.43 -14.67 5.53
N ALA A 156 -9.22 -15.28 6.69
CA ALA A 156 -10.07 -16.40 7.15
C ALA A 156 -11.53 -16.00 7.42
N SER A 157 -11.83 -14.70 7.60
CA SER A 157 -13.21 -14.21 7.71
C SER A 157 -14.05 -14.40 6.45
N GLY A 158 -13.40 -14.69 5.31
CA GLY A 158 -14.05 -14.94 4.03
C GLY A 158 -14.38 -13.70 3.21
N TYR A 159 -14.14 -12.50 3.75
CA TYR A 159 -14.35 -11.24 3.02
C TYR A 159 -13.20 -10.91 2.07
N PHE A 160 -12.02 -11.52 2.28
CA PHE A 160 -10.80 -11.22 1.51
C PHE A 160 -10.08 -12.50 1.11
N ASP A 161 -9.44 -12.45 -0.05
CA ASP A 161 -8.47 -13.45 -0.46
C ASP A 161 -7.06 -12.94 -0.18
N LEU A 162 -6.34 -13.57 0.74
CA LEU A 162 -4.93 -13.30 0.92
C LEU A 162 -4.15 -13.94 -0.22
N LYS A 163 -3.63 -13.11 -1.14
CA LYS A 163 -2.87 -13.59 -2.29
C LYS A 163 -1.42 -13.90 -1.93
N TYR A 164 -0.77 -12.99 -1.20
CA TYR A 164 0.62 -13.13 -0.76
C TYR A 164 0.79 -12.50 0.61
N LEU A 165 1.60 -13.13 1.46
CA LEU A 165 2.07 -12.55 2.71
C LEU A 165 3.56 -12.92 2.86
N PHE A 166 4.43 -11.91 2.87
CA PHE A 166 5.86 -12.08 3.05
C PHE A 166 6.33 -11.31 4.26
N MET A 167 7.31 -11.88 4.95
CA MET A 167 8.08 -11.17 5.96
C MET A 167 9.45 -10.82 5.37
N GLN A 168 9.82 -9.55 5.45
CA GLN A 168 11.15 -9.10 5.07
C GLN A 168 11.96 -8.85 6.32
N GLY A 169 13.08 -9.57 6.47
CA GLY A 169 14.10 -9.26 7.47
C GLY A 169 14.98 -8.10 7.04
N GLY A 170 15.30 -7.20 7.97
CA GLY A 170 16.37 -6.20 7.80
C GLY A 170 17.75 -6.82 7.99
N ASN A 171 18.81 -6.01 7.85
CA ASN A 171 20.19 -6.42 8.13
C ASN A 171 20.33 -7.02 9.53
N VAL A 172 21.30 -7.90 9.69
CA VAL A 172 21.57 -8.63 10.94
C VAL A 172 21.72 -7.73 12.17
N GLN A 173 22.03 -6.44 11.96
CA GLN A 173 22.15 -5.44 13.02
C GLN A 173 20.85 -4.72 13.39
N SER A 174 19.88 -4.68 12.50
CA SER A 174 18.55 -4.14 12.78
C SER A 174 17.52 -5.21 12.42
N ARG A 175 17.14 -6.06 13.34
CA ARG A 175 16.14 -7.13 13.14
C ARG A 175 14.73 -6.55 12.85
N VAL A 176 14.63 -5.84 11.74
CA VAL A 176 13.43 -5.16 11.30
C VAL A 176 12.69 -6.08 10.34
N TYR A 177 11.48 -6.48 10.72
CA TYR A 177 10.60 -7.30 9.89
C TYR A 177 9.38 -6.47 9.52
N ALA A 178 9.01 -6.48 8.25
CA ALA A 178 7.77 -5.90 7.77
C ALA A 178 6.92 -6.99 7.10
N ALA A 179 5.63 -7.04 7.39
CA ALA A 179 4.70 -7.86 6.63
C ALA A 179 4.39 -7.15 5.32
N LYS A 180 4.44 -7.89 4.23
CA LYS A 180 4.07 -7.43 2.89
C LYS A 180 3.02 -8.38 2.37
N GLY A 181 1.90 -7.84 1.90
CA GLY A 181 0.83 -8.69 1.44
C GLY A 181 -0.05 -8.02 0.40
N PHE A 182 -0.78 -8.86 -0.28
CA PHE A 182 -1.88 -8.48 -1.13
C PHE A 182 -3.14 -9.14 -0.58
N VAL A 183 -4.17 -8.34 -0.39
CA VAL A 183 -5.50 -8.82 -0.02
C VAL A 183 -6.44 -8.38 -1.14
N GLY A 184 -7.05 -9.35 -1.83
CA GLY A 184 -8.09 -9.08 -2.80
C GLY A 184 -9.46 -9.15 -2.14
N LEU A 185 -10.33 -8.18 -2.42
CA LEU A 185 -11.73 -8.25 -2.00
C LEU A 185 -12.46 -9.34 -2.77
N ARG A 186 -13.16 -10.22 -2.05
CA ARG A 186 -14.25 -10.99 -2.65
C ARG A 186 -15.46 -10.07 -2.81
N SER A 187 -16.24 -10.27 -3.87
CA SER A 187 -17.51 -9.58 -4.05
C SER A 187 -18.35 -9.73 -2.78
N ILE A 188 -18.60 -8.63 -2.10
CA ILE A 188 -19.55 -8.59 -1.00
C ILE A 188 -20.89 -8.30 -1.65
N GLU A 189 -21.79 -9.27 -1.70
CA GLU A 189 -23.21 -8.97 -1.78
C GLU A 189 -23.56 -8.27 -0.46
N LEU A 190 -23.79 -6.98 -0.54
CA LEU A 190 -24.35 -6.23 0.56
C LEU A 190 -25.72 -6.86 0.83
N LEU A 191 -25.80 -7.65 1.90
CA LEU A 191 -27.09 -8.03 2.46
C LEU A 191 -27.75 -6.72 2.92
N SER A 192 -28.70 -6.29 2.13
CA SER A 192 -29.62 -5.16 2.41
C SER A 192 -30.49 -5.44 3.64
#